data_8b55336a05de8da6997bef77414ca3b4
#
_entry.id   8b55336a05de8da6997bef77414ca3b4
#
_cell.length_a   1.000
_cell.length_b   1.000
_cell.length_c   1.000
_cell.angle_alpha   90.00
_cell.angle_beta   90.00
_cell.angle_gamma   90.00
#
_symmetry.space_group_name_H-M   'P 1'
#
loop_
_entity.id
_entity.type
_entity.pdbx_description
1 polymer ?
#
loop_
_entity_poly.entity_id
_entity_poly.type
_entity_poly.pdbx_seq_one_letter_code
_entity_poly.pdbx_strand_id
1 'polypeptide(L)'
;MHGLYIHHLSEEEDSPHLQLLSRRQGLEIMRQTIMKGATVWLSPSGEPGTYEFFFLLSGEIRLLLPEAPCVLSAGDSFSLDGITENIPIEPTQDATLLYVSNKPQFDGMADYQGNLNELMRLVDAKDHYTYRHSRNVMSYTVAIARKMATGQRETEDLVSASLFHDVGKFFIPDEILNKPGRLTDEEYEVIKRHPLDSARLLEPKFGRRVAEIARRH
;
A
#
# COMPACT_ATOMS: atom_id res chain seq x y z
N MET A 1 11.38 -4.39 -40.07
CA MET A 1 10.82 -5.55 -39.35
C MET A 1 9.43 -5.17 -38.86
N HIS A 2 8.39 -5.81 -39.38
CA HIS A 2 7.05 -5.61 -38.83
C HIS A 2 6.91 -6.41 -37.53
N GLY A 3 6.50 -5.75 -36.44
CA GLY A 3 6.18 -6.43 -35.18
C GLY A 3 7.27 -6.40 -34.09
N LEU A 4 8.41 -5.73 -34.30
CA LEU A 4 9.37 -5.47 -33.24
C LEU A 4 9.03 -4.14 -32.55
N TYR A 5 8.83 -4.19 -31.24
CA TYR A 5 8.58 -3.04 -30.39
C TYR A 5 9.68 -3.00 -29.32
N ILE A 6 10.42 -1.89 -29.24
CA ILE A 6 11.45 -1.67 -28.24
C ILE A 6 10.96 -0.56 -27.32
N HIS A 7 10.91 -0.84 -26.03
CA HIS A 7 10.54 0.14 -25.00
C HIS A 7 11.77 0.45 -24.17
N HIS A 8 12.16 1.72 -24.12
CA HIS A 8 13.18 2.22 -23.22
C HIS A 8 12.48 2.79 -21.99
N LEU A 9 12.90 2.36 -20.81
CA LEU A 9 12.43 2.95 -19.56
C LEU A 9 13.01 4.35 -19.44
N SER A 10 12.15 5.37 -19.37
CA SER A 10 12.56 6.71 -18.99
C SER A 10 12.77 6.74 -17.48
N GLU A 11 13.83 7.39 -17.00
CA GLU A 11 14.08 7.59 -15.58
C GLU A 11 13.05 8.53 -14.89
N GLU A 12 12.15 9.12 -15.69
CA GLU A 12 11.21 10.18 -15.26
C GLU A 12 9.80 9.68 -14.92
N GLU A 13 9.49 8.38 -15.01
CA GLU A 13 8.18 7.91 -14.60
C GLU A 13 8.08 7.78 -13.07
N ASP A 14 7.20 8.58 -12.51
CA ASP A 14 7.00 8.98 -11.12
C ASP A 14 6.70 7.86 -10.08
N SER A 15 6.70 6.59 -10.43
CA SER A 15 6.53 5.52 -9.46
C SER A 15 7.69 4.53 -9.49
N PRO A 16 8.65 4.65 -8.55
CA PRO A 16 9.77 3.72 -8.46
C PRO A 16 9.32 2.28 -8.13
N HIS A 17 8.05 2.09 -7.72
CA HIS A 17 7.54 0.81 -7.26
C HIS A 17 6.69 0.06 -8.29
N LEU A 18 6.09 0.76 -9.27
CA LEU A 18 5.30 0.14 -10.33
C LEU A 18 5.57 0.85 -11.66
N GLN A 19 5.95 0.09 -12.68
CA GLN A 19 6.24 0.60 -14.03
C GLN A 19 5.54 -0.25 -15.07
N LEU A 20 4.83 0.39 -16.01
CA LEU A 20 4.29 -0.27 -17.19
C LEU A 20 5.41 -0.46 -18.22
N LEU A 21 5.74 -1.70 -18.51
CA LEU A 21 6.77 -2.02 -19.51
C LEU A 21 6.19 -2.14 -20.92
N SER A 22 4.97 -2.69 -21.03
CA SER A 22 4.27 -2.83 -22.30
C SER A 22 2.77 -3.01 -22.09
N ARG A 23 1.96 -2.44 -23.02
CA ARG A 23 0.52 -2.66 -23.06
C ARG A 23 0.09 -2.91 -24.51
N ARG A 24 -0.55 -4.05 -24.76
CA ARG A 24 -1.06 -4.38 -26.09
C ARG A 24 -2.20 -5.41 -26.04
N GLN A 25 -3.30 -5.12 -26.74
CA GLN A 25 -4.44 -6.03 -26.88
C GLN A 25 -4.98 -6.59 -25.56
N GLY A 26 -5.02 -5.76 -24.51
CA GLY A 26 -5.46 -6.15 -23.19
C GLY A 26 -4.38 -6.82 -22.33
N LEU A 27 -3.22 -7.19 -22.90
CA LEU A 27 -2.08 -7.67 -22.14
C LEU A 27 -1.28 -6.49 -21.60
N GLU A 28 -0.98 -6.53 -20.32
CA GLU A 28 -0.07 -5.61 -19.64
C GLU A 28 1.12 -6.36 -19.07
N ILE A 29 2.29 -5.78 -19.26
CA ILE A 29 3.55 -6.26 -18.68
C ILE A 29 4.10 -5.12 -17.81
N MET A 30 4.29 -5.39 -16.53
CA MET A 30 4.68 -4.42 -15.53
C MET A 30 5.91 -4.91 -14.76
N ARG A 31 6.66 -3.98 -14.23
CA ARG A 31 7.69 -4.24 -13.22
C ARG A 31 7.21 -3.66 -11.90
N GLN A 32 7.19 -4.48 -10.87
CA GLN A 32 6.79 -4.08 -9.52
C GLN A 32 7.94 -4.32 -8.55
N THR A 33 8.29 -3.31 -7.77
CA THR A 33 9.25 -3.42 -6.66
C THR A 33 8.51 -3.33 -5.33
N ILE A 34 8.76 -4.30 -4.46
CA ILE A 34 8.16 -4.38 -3.12
C ILE A 34 9.30 -4.29 -2.12
N MET A 35 9.26 -3.27 -1.29
CA MET A 35 10.30 -3.02 -0.28
C MET A 35 10.13 -3.96 0.92
N LYS A 36 11.25 -4.38 1.50
CA LYS A 36 11.25 -5.16 2.75
C LYS A 36 10.37 -4.51 3.82
N GLY A 37 9.52 -5.31 4.44
CA GLY A 37 8.60 -4.88 5.49
C GLY A 37 7.35 -4.18 4.98
N ALA A 38 7.16 -4.03 3.67
CA ALA A 38 5.85 -3.70 3.12
C ALA A 38 4.91 -4.90 3.26
N THR A 39 3.61 -4.66 3.35
CA THR A 39 2.59 -5.70 3.19
C THR A 39 1.82 -5.40 1.91
N VAL A 40 1.87 -6.32 0.96
CA VAL A 40 1.17 -6.24 -0.31
C VAL A 40 0.13 -7.36 -0.34
N TRP A 41 -1.00 -7.09 -0.98
CA TRP A 41 -2.08 -8.05 -1.13
C TRP A 41 -2.27 -8.41 -2.60
N LEU A 42 -2.32 -9.71 -2.90
CA LEU A 42 -2.90 -10.17 -4.14
C LEU A 42 -4.41 -10.22 -3.95
N SER A 43 -5.12 -9.36 -4.64
CA SER A 43 -6.56 -9.21 -4.49
C SER A 43 -7.31 -9.80 -5.69
N PRO A 44 -8.54 -10.32 -5.48
CA PRO A 44 -9.40 -10.68 -6.60
C PRO A 44 -9.58 -9.51 -7.56
N SER A 45 -9.35 -9.71 -8.83
CA SER A 45 -9.41 -8.63 -9.84
C SER A 45 -10.81 -8.05 -10.05
N GLY A 46 -11.85 -8.75 -9.60
CA GLY A 46 -13.24 -8.37 -9.85
C GLY A 46 -13.73 -8.58 -11.28
N GLU A 47 -12.83 -8.84 -12.24
CA GLU A 47 -13.17 -9.11 -13.64
C GLU A 47 -13.06 -10.61 -13.96
N PRO A 48 -14.13 -11.26 -14.46
CA PRO A 48 -14.09 -12.66 -14.84
C PRO A 48 -13.03 -12.94 -15.92
N GLY A 49 -12.31 -14.05 -15.78
CA GLY A 49 -11.29 -14.49 -16.74
C GLY A 49 -9.99 -13.67 -16.67
N THR A 50 -9.77 -12.95 -15.58
CA THR A 50 -8.46 -12.35 -15.33
C THR A 50 -7.46 -13.42 -14.98
N TYR A 51 -6.35 -13.43 -15.71
CA TYR A 51 -5.18 -14.24 -15.45
C TYR A 51 -3.99 -13.34 -15.19
N GLU A 52 -3.30 -13.57 -14.09
CA GLU A 52 -2.15 -12.81 -13.65
C GLU A 52 -0.96 -13.75 -13.43
N PHE A 53 0.20 -13.33 -13.91
CA PHE A 53 1.44 -14.10 -13.77
C PHE A 53 2.51 -13.22 -13.17
N PHE A 54 3.24 -13.76 -12.20
CA PHE A 54 4.32 -13.11 -11.50
C PHE A 54 5.58 -13.94 -11.59
N PHE A 55 6.69 -13.29 -11.95
CA PHE A 55 8.02 -13.89 -11.96
C PHE A 55 8.96 -13.05 -11.10
N LEU A 56 9.61 -13.68 -10.14
CA LEU A 56 10.51 -13.00 -9.21
C LEU A 56 11.86 -12.77 -9.89
N LEU A 57 12.15 -11.51 -10.22
CA LEU A 57 13.42 -11.10 -10.85
C LEU A 57 14.55 -11.02 -9.83
N SER A 58 14.24 -10.55 -8.61
CA SER A 58 15.21 -10.43 -7.50
C SER A 58 14.50 -10.45 -6.17
N GLY A 59 15.23 -10.75 -5.10
CA GLY A 59 14.71 -10.74 -3.73
C GLY A 59 14.02 -12.04 -3.34
N GLU A 60 13.27 -11.97 -2.25
CA GLU A 60 12.53 -13.10 -1.67
C GLU A 60 11.22 -12.60 -1.07
N ILE A 61 10.14 -13.30 -1.34
CA ILE A 61 8.81 -13.02 -0.81
C ILE A 61 8.21 -14.24 -0.13
N ARG A 62 7.32 -14.00 0.80
CA ARG A 62 6.53 -15.03 1.46
C ARG A 62 5.05 -14.81 1.16
N LEU A 63 4.42 -15.76 0.49
CA LEU A 63 2.97 -15.82 0.33
C LEU A 63 2.37 -16.44 1.59
N LEU A 64 1.47 -15.73 2.25
CA LEU A 64 0.81 -16.21 3.46
C LEU A 64 -0.46 -16.98 3.10
N LEU A 65 -0.29 -18.22 2.68
CA LEU A 65 -1.39 -19.13 2.34
C LEU A 65 -2.04 -19.70 3.61
N PRO A 66 -3.33 -20.10 3.55
CA PRO A 66 -4.07 -20.63 4.71
C PRO A 66 -3.43 -21.86 5.38
N GLU A 67 -2.89 -22.78 4.57
CA GLU A 67 -2.30 -24.03 5.07
C GLU A 67 -0.90 -23.83 5.63
N ALA A 68 -0.03 -23.18 4.87
CA ALA A 68 1.33 -22.84 5.28
C ALA A 68 1.88 -21.70 4.40
N PRO A 69 2.75 -20.83 4.94
CA PRO A 69 3.45 -19.84 4.13
C PRO A 69 4.32 -20.50 3.07
N CYS A 70 4.28 -19.97 1.85
CA CYS A 70 5.14 -20.37 0.75
C CYS A 70 6.21 -19.32 0.51
N VAL A 71 7.48 -19.70 0.55
CA VAL A 71 8.61 -18.81 0.28
C VAL A 71 9.00 -18.96 -1.18
N LEU A 72 9.14 -17.83 -1.87
CA LEU A 72 9.56 -17.73 -3.27
C LEU A 72 10.79 -16.85 -3.36
N SER A 73 11.78 -17.28 -4.13
CA SER A 73 13.05 -16.59 -4.34
C SER A 73 13.23 -16.20 -5.82
N ALA A 74 14.22 -15.40 -6.12
CA ALA A 74 14.55 -15.03 -7.50
C ALA A 74 14.63 -16.24 -8.43
N GLY A 75 13.92 -16.21 -9.55
CA GLY A 75 13.76 -17.31 -10.50
C GLY A 75 12.47 -18.09 -10.32
N ASP A 76 11.77 -17.96 -9.18
CA ASP A 76 10.45 -18.57 -8.97
C ASP A 76 9.33 -17.77 -9.63
N SER A 77 8.22 -18.42 -9.90
CA SER A 77 7.02 -17.79 -10.44
C SER A 77 5.75 -18.36 -9.83
N PHE A 78 4.69 -17.57 -9.88
CA PHE A 78 3.34 -18.01 -9.53
C PHE A 78 2.31 -17.30 -10.42
N SER A 79 1.11 -17.84 -10.46
CA SER A 79 0.01 -17.25 -11.22
C SER A 79 -1.27 -17.26 -10.41
N LEU A 80 -2.15 -16.32 -10.76
CA LEU A 80 -3.49 -16.20 -10.20
C LEU A 80 -4.51 -16.42 -11.32
N ASP A 81 -5.47 -17.27 -11.07
CA ASP A 81 -6.59 -17.54 -11.97
C ASP A 81 -7.87 -17.58 -11.11
N GLY A 82 -8.57 -16.45 -11.08
CA GLY A 82 -9.85 -16.33 -10.38
C GLY A 82 -9.79 -16.58 -8.88
N ILE A 83 -8.76 -16.04 -8.20
CA ILE A 83 -8.73 -16.08 -6.73
C ILE A 83 -9.94 -15.36 -6.14
N THR A 84 -10.49 -15.89 -5.06
CA THR A 84 -11.67 -15.36 -4.37
C THR A 84 -11.35 -14.68 -3.05
N GLU A 85 -10.12 -14.85 -2.57
CA GLU A 85 -9.63 -14.27 -1.31
C GLU A 85 -8.29 -13.57 -1.54
N ASN A 86 -8.01 -12.57 -0.72
CA ASN A 86 -6.72 -11.88 -0.76
C ASN A 86 -5.61 -12.75 -0.17
N ILE A 87 -4.48 -12.77 -0.82
CA ILE A 87 -3.29 -13.46 -0.36
C ILE A 87 -2.24 -12.39 0.04
N PRO A 88 -1.87 -12.30 1.32
CA PRO A 88 -0.82 -11.36 1.73
C PRO A 88 0.54 -11.81 1.22
N ILE A 89 1.34 -10.85 0.75
CA ILE A 89 2.76 -11.01 0.45
C ILE A 89 3.58 -10.27 1.49
N GLU A 90 4.53 -10.95 2.09
CA GLU A 90 5.53 -10.36 2.97
C GLU A 90 6.91 -10.49 2.30
N PRO A 91 7.51 -9.41 1.81
CA PRO A 91 8.89 -9.45 1.34
C PRO A 91 9.85 -9.58 2.53
N THR A 92 10.70 -10.59 2.50
CA THR A 92 11.75 -10.79 3.51
C THR A 92 12.98 -9.95 3.23
N GLN A 93 13.13 -9.53 1.98
CA GLN A 93 14.09 -8.55 1.47
C GLN A 93 13.43 -7.76 0.33
N ASP A 94 14.06 -6.67 -0.13
CA ASP A 94 13.54 -5.93 -1.28
C ASP A 94 13.42 -6.87 -2.48
N ALA A 95 12.25 -6.91 -3.09
CA ALA A 95 11.93 -7.84 -4.17
C ALA A 95 11.43 -7.10 -5.40
N THR A 96 11.83 -7.58 -6.58
CA THR A 96 11.35 -7.07 -7.86
C THR A 96 10.68 -8.20 -8.64
N LEU A 97 9.46 -7.95 -9.10
CA LEU A 97 8.66 -8.88 -9.87
C LEU A 97 8.40 -8.35 -11.28
N LEU A 98 8.42 -9.25 -12.25
CA LEU A 98 7.72 -9.07 -13.52
C LEU A 98 6.28 -9.50 -13.30
N TYR A 99 5.34 -8.60 -13.54
CA TYR A 99 3.92 -8.84 -13.39
C TYR A 99 3.25 -8.73 -14.76
N VAL A 100 2.53 -9.75 -15.16
CA VAL A 100 1.81 -9.83 -16.44
C VAL A 100 0.34 -10.06 -16.16
N SER A 101 -0.53 -9.25 -16.76
CA SER A 101 -1.99 -9.41 -16.69
C SER A 101 -2.60 -9.43 -18.08
N ASN A 102 -3.59 -10.29 -18.30
CA ASN A 102 -4.41 -10.31 -19.52
C ASN A 102 -5.57 -9.29 -19.50
N LYS A 103 -5.65 -8.49 -18.45
CA LYS A 103 -6.63 -7.41 -18.26
C LYS A 103 -5.92 -6.13 -17.83
N PRO A 104 -6.50 -4.96 -18.12
CA PRO A 104 -5.95 -3.69 -17.64
C PRO A 104 -5.97 -3.62 -16.11
N GLN A 105 -4.79 -3.49 -15.51
CA GLN A 105 -4.61 -3.35 -14.05
C GLN A 105 -3.78 -2.12 -13.68
N PHE A 106 -2.86 -1.72 -14.59
CA PHE A 106 -1.85 -0.71 -14.29
C PHE A 106 -2.45 0.62 -13.84
N ASP A 107 -3.44 1.16 -14.56
CA ASP A 107 -3.98 2.50 -14.26
C ASP A 107 -4.62 2.53 -12.86
N GLY A 108 -5.40 1.51 -12.51
CA GLY A 108 -6.00 1.40 -11.17
C GLY A 108 -4.95 1.24 -10.06
N MET A 109 -3.91 0.46 -10.30
CA MET A 109 -2.81 0.27 -9.35
C MET A 109 -1.96 1.54 -9.22
N ALA A 110 -1.67 2.23 -10.33
CA ALA A 110 -0.92 3.48 -10.34
C ALA A 110 -1.68 4.59 -9.60
N ASP A 111 -2.98 4.73 -9.83
CA ASP A 111 -3.84 5.68 -9.12
C ASP A 111 -3.88 5.40 -7.62
N TYR A 112 -4.02 4.14 -7.21
CA TYR A 112 -3.98 3.75 -5.81
C TYR A 112 -2.63 4.07 -5.17
N GLN A 113 -1.53 3.72 -5.84
CA GLN A 113 -0.17 4.01 -5.35
C GLN A 113 0.12 5.51 -5.34
N GLY A 114 -0.34 6.26 -6.33
CA GLY A 114 -0.23 7.72 -6.36
C GLY A 114 -0.90 8.36 -5.15
N ASN A 115 -2.10 7.94 -4.83
CA ASN A 115 -2.82 8.39 -3.63
C ASN A 115 -2.10 8.03 -2.33
N LEU A 116 -1.55 6.82 -2.26
CA LEU A 116 -0.78 6.35 -1.11
C LEU A 116 0.51 7.17 -0.93
N ASN A 117 1.27 7.36 -2.01
CA ASN A 117 2.50 8.14 -2.01
C ASN A 117 2.27 9.61 -1.64
N GLU A 118 1.18 10.22 -2.12
CA GLU A 118 0.80 11.57 -1.74
C GLU A 118 0.58 11.68 -0.22
N LEU A 119 -0.21 10.78 0.35
CA LEU A 119 -0.46 10.76 1.79
C LEU A 119 0.82 10.46 2.60
N MET A 120 1.67 9.56 2.13
CA MET A 120 2.96 9.30 2.78
C MET A 120 3.88 10.52 2.77
N ARG A 121 3.95 11.26 1.65
CA ARG A 121 4.71 12.53 1.59
C ARG A 121 4.18 13.56 2.60
N LEU A 122 2.86 13.65 2.78
CA LEU A 122 2.26 14.54 3.78
C LEU A 122 2.67 14.14 5.22
N VAL A 123 2.71 12.86 5.51
CA VAL A 123 3.16 12.34 6.81
C VAL A 123 4.64 12.63 7.04
N ASP A 124 5.50 12.29 6.05
CA ASP A 124 6.96 12.45 6.17
C ASP A 124 7.40 13.92 6.27
N ALA A 125 6.69 14.83 5.59
CA ALA A 125 7.02 16.26 5.60
C ALA A 125 6.89 16.90 6.99
N LYS A 126 6.09 16.31 7.87
CA LYS A 126 5.79 16.89 9.20
C LYS A 126 6.55 16.24 10.34
N ASP A 127 6.77 14.94 10.29
CA ASP A 127 7.31 14.22 11.45
C ASP A 127 7.96 12.89 11.06
N HIS A 128 9.29 12.86 11.04
CA HIS A 128 10.07 11.63 10.82
C HIS A 128 9.76 10.51 11.84
N TYR A 129 9.23 10.87 13.00
CA TYR A 129 8.81 9.91 14.03
C TYR A 129 7.48 9.24 13.67
N THR A 130 6.57 9.97 13.03
CA THR A 130 5.20 9.53 12.72
C THR A 130 5.18 8.35 11.74
N TYR A 131 6.03 8.35 10.70
CA TYR A 131 6.05 7.24 9.73
C TYR A 131 6.44 5.90 10.36
N ARG A 132 7.52 5.88 11.16
CA ARG A 132 7.94 4.66 11.88
C ARG A 132 6.89 4.22 12.89
N HIS A 133 6.27 5.17 13.59
CA HIS A 133 5.17 4.92 14.51
C HIS A 133 3.97 4.28 13.78
N SER A 134 3.48 4.88 12.70
CA SER A 134 2.35 4.40 11.92
C SER A 134 2.57 2.98 11.38
N ARG A 135 3.78 2.66 10.91
CA ARG A 135 4.14 1.30 10.48
C ARG A 135 4.09 0.29 11.63
N ASN A 136 4.56 0.66 12.81
CA ASN A 136 4.47 -0.21 13.99
C ASN A 136 3.01 -0.43 14.40
N VAL A 137 2.20 0.63 14.44
CA VAL A 137 0.75 0.54 14.72
C VAL A 137 0.07 -0.37 13.71
N MET A 138 0.35 -0.21 12.42
CA MET A 138 -0.16 -1.09 11.36
C MET A 138 0.22 -2.56 11.60
N SER A 139 1.49 -2.83 11.92
CA SER A 139 1.96 -4.20 12.18
C SER A 139 1.24 -4.84 13.37
N TYR A 140 1.03 -4.09 14.45
CA TYR A 140 0.26 -4.57 15.60
C TYR A 140 -1.22 -4.76 15.25
N THR A 141 -1.80 -3.86 14.47
CA THR A 141 -3.18 -3.97 13.99
C THR A 141 -3.39 -5.25 13.20
N VAL A 142 -2.49 -5.58 12.26
CA VAL A 142 -2.55 -6.84 11.50
C VAL A 142 -2.45 -8.05 12.42
N ALA A 143 -1.52 -8.04 13.37
CA ALA A 143 -1.34 -9.15 14.31
C ALA A 143 -2.59 -9.39 15.18
N ILE A 144 -3.22 -8.30 15.65
CA ILE A 144 -4.45 -8.35 16.45
C ILE A 144 -5.63 -8.84 15.60
N ALA A 145 -5.82 -8.25 14.41
CA ALA A 145 -6.89 -8.61 13.48
C ALA A 145 -6.85 -10.12 13.14
N ARG A 146 -5.66 -10.66 12.86
CA ARG A 146 -5.46 -12.11 12.64
C ARG A 146 -5.92 -12.95 13.85
N LYS A 147 -5.55 -12.55 15.08
CA LYS A 147 -5.96 -13.26 16.30
C LYS A 147 -7.46 -13.17 16.57
N MET A 148 -8.11 -12.08 16.17
CA MET A 148 -9.55 -11.87 16.30
C MET A 148 -10.32 -12.54 15.17
N ALA A 149 -9.67 -13.12 14.17
CA ALA A 149 -10.29 -13.68 12.97
C ALA A 149 -11.22 -12.67 12.29
N THR A 150 -10.82 -11.39 12.24
CA THR A 150 -11.58 -10.36 11.53
C THR A 150 -11.65 -10.70 10.06
N GLY A 151 -12.79 -10.38 9.42
CA GLY A 151 -12.95 -10.54 7.98
C GLY A 151 -11.89 -9.71 7.22
N GLN A 152 -11.58 -10.17 6.03
CA GLN A 152 -10.53 -9.60 5.20
C GLN A 152 -10.71 -8.09 4.94
N ARG A 153 -11.89 -7.70 4.42
CA ARG A 153 -12.21 -6.29 4.14
C ARG A 153 -12.05 -5.41 5.38
N GLU A 154 -12.42 -5.94 6.54
CA GLU A 154 -12.25 -5.24 7.80
C GLU A 154 -10.78 -5.09 8.19
N THR A 155 -9.97 -6.11 7.91
CA THR A 155 -8.52 -6.05 8.13
C THR A 155 -7.87 -5.01 7.21
N GLU A 156 -8.25 -4.93 5.94
CA GLU A 156 -7.77 -3.91 4.99
C GLU A 156 -8.13 -2.49 5.42
N ASP A 157 -9.36 -2.29 5.86
CA ASP A 157 -9.82 -1.00 6.38
C ASP A 157 -9.01 -0.60 7.63
N LEU A 158 -8.76 -1.55 8.54
CA LEU A 158 -7.94 -1.34 9.74
C LEU A 158 -6.48 -1.03 9.41
N VAL A 159 -5.90 -1.72 8.43
CA VAL A 159 -4.53 -1.49 7.95
C VAL A 159 -4.39 -0.08 7.39
N SER A 160 -5.28 0.31 6.47
CA SER A 160 -5.27 1.65 5.87
C SER A 160 -5.46 2.73 6.92
N ALA A 161 -6.43 2.56 7.82
CA ALA A 161 -6.67 3.50 8.89
C ALA A 161 -5.47 3.63 9.84
N SER A 162 -4.86 2.50 10.25
CA SER A 162 -3.71 2.51 11.17
C SER A 162 -2.45 3.11 10.56
N LEU A 163 -2.25 2.95 9.25
CA LEU A 163 -1.12 3.55 8.55
C LEU A 163 -1.24 5.07 8.46
N PHE A 164 -2.44 5.58 8.26
CA PHE A 164 -2.69 6.99 7.99
C PHE A 164 -3.47 7.74 9.08
N HIS A 165 -3.65 7.13 10.27
CA HIS A 165 -4.43 7.76 11.35
C HIS A 165 -3.95 9.17 11.73
N ASP A 166 -2.68 9.41 11.60
CA ASP A 166 -1.98 10.64 11.98
C ASP A 166 -1.75 11.64 10.83
N VAL A 167 -2.20 11.35 9.59
CA VAL A 167 -1.95 12.21 8.42
C VAL A 167 -2.50 13.62 8.60
N GLY A 168 -3.54 13.80 9.40
CA GLY A 168 -4.13 15.10 9.74
C GLY A 168 -3.20 16.02 10.53
N LYS A 169 -2.12 15.50 11.13
CA LYS A 169 -1.08 16.32 11.76
C LYS A 169 -0.40 17.27 10.77
N PHE A 170 -0.53 17.01 9.47
CA PHE A 170 -0.09 17.92 8.42
C PHE A 170 -0.64 19.34 8.59
N PHE A 171 -1.86 19.51 9.10
CA PHE A 171 -2.51 20.79 9.29
C PHE A 171 -2.15 21.48 10.60
N ILE A 172 -1.41 20.84 11.50
CA ILE A 172 -0.97 21.44 12.75
C ILE A 172 0.24 22.35 12.47
N PRO A 173 0.27 23.60 12.95
CA PRO A 173 1.45 24.45 12.85
C PRO A 173 2.68 23.80 13.49
N ASP A 174 3.84 23.97 12.87
CA ASP A 174 5.08 23.34 13.32
C ASP A 174 5.51 23.83 14.71
N GLU A 175 5.20 25.07 15.04
CA GLU A 175 5.47 25.69 16.33
C GLU A 175 4.70 24.98 17.48
N ILE A 176 3.54 24.41 17.17
CA ILE A 176 2.73 23.64 18.12
C ILE A 176 3.15 22.18 18.12
N LEU A 177 3.26 21.57 16.93
CA LEU A 177 3.56 20.14 16.78
C LEU A 177 4.93 19.77 17.36
N ASN A 178 5.94 20.63 17.10
CA ASN A 178 7.32 20.42 17.50
C ASN A 178 7.75 21.30 18.67
N LYS A 179 6.81 21.82 19.45
CA LYS A 179 7.09 22.71 20.58
C LYS A 179 7.98 22.03 21.62
N PRO A 180 9.16 22.57 21.92
CA PRO A 180 9.98 22.07 23.00
C PRO A 180 9.37 22.45 24.36
N GLY A 181 8.64 21.54 24.97
CA GLY A 181 8.04 21.74 26.28
C GLY A 181 6.55 21.40 26.33
N ARG A 182 5.87 21.87 27.38
CA ARG A 182 4.44 21.60 27.55
C ARG A 182 3.61 22.50 26.64
N LEU A 183 2.57 21.93 26.06
CA LEU A 183 1.55 22.67 25.32
C LEU A 183 0.63 23.42 26.29
N THR A 184 0.12 24.56 25.88
CA THR A 184 -1.03 25.20 26.56
C THR A 184 -2.31 24.40 26.25
N ASP A 185 -3.38 24.68 26.96
CA ASP A 185 -4.66 24.02 26.72
C ASP A 185 -5.18 24.34 25.31
N GLU A 186 -4.99 25.59 24.84
CA GLU A 186 -5.39 26.03 23.49
C GLU A 186 -4.57 25.32 22.42
N GLU A 187 -3.26 25.19 22.60
CA GLU A 187 -2.38 24.44 21.67
C GLU A 187 -2.74 22.95 21.65
N TYR A 188 -3.07 22.39 22.80
CA TYR A 188 -3.52 21.00 22.88
C TYR A 188 -4.84 20.77 22.15
N GLU A 189 -5.78 21.71 22.21
CA GLU A 189 -7.02 21.66 21.42
C GLU A 189 -6.74 21.66 19.91
N VAL A 190 -5.72 22.38 19.45
CA VAL A 190 -5.30 22.33 18.04
C VAL A 190 -4.83 20.92 17.67
N ILE A 191 -3.99 20.28 18.51
CA ILE A 191 -3.52 18.92 18.25
C ILE A 191 -4.67 17.92 18.22
N LYS A 192 -5.62 18.00 19.14
CA LYS A 192 -6.78 17.10 19.22
C LYS A 192 -7.67 17.08 17.96
N ARG A 193 -7.47 18.03 17.05
CA ARG A 193 -8.25 18.07 15.79
C ARG A 193 -7.72 17.14 14.71
N HIS A 194 -6.44 16.66 14.81
CA HIS A 194 -5.85 15.87 13.75
C HIS A 194 -6.62 14.59 13.38
N PRO A 195 -7.34 13.86 14.28
CA PRO A 195 -8.13 12.70 13.88
C PRO A 195 -9.28 13.07 12.93
N LEU A 196 -9.91 14.25 13.14
CA LEU A 196 -10.94 14.76 12.24
C LEU A 196 -10.35 15.13 10.87
N ASP A 197 -9.19 15.74 10.87
CA ASP A 197 -8.51 16.16 9.64
C ASP A 197 -7.95 14.94 8.90
N SER A 198 -7.46 13.90 9.61
CA SER A 198 -7.12 12.59 9.02
C SER A 198 -8.34 11.98 8.34
N ALA A 199 -9.48 11.91 9.01
CA ALA A 199 -10.70 11.36 8.43
C ALA A 199 -11.13 12.09 7.14
N ARG A 200 -11.04 13.42 7.10
CA ARG A 200 -11.34 14.22 5.91
C ARG A 200 -10.43 13.91 4.72
N LEU A 201 -9.14 13.67 4.98
CA LEU A 201 -8.18 13.29 3.93
C LEU A 201 -8.42 11.86 3.42
N LEU A 202 -8.80 10.95 4.33
CA LEU A 202 -8.93 9.53 4.02
C LEU A 202 -10.27 9.19 3.34
N GLU A 203 -11.36 9.89 3.68
CA GLU A 203 -12.69 9.54 3.18
C GLU A 203 -12.78 9.49 1.64
N PRO A 204 -12.28 10.49 0.87
CA PRO A 204 -12.35 10.45 -0.59
C PRO A 204 -11.45 9.38 -1.23
N LYS A 205 -10.40 8.93 -0.52
CA LYS A 205 -9.39 7.99 -1.04
C LYS A 205 -9.67 6.54 -0.64
N PHE A 206 -10.11 6.30 0.58
CA PHE A 206 -10.30 4.97 1.16
C PHE A 206 -11.74 4.68 1.62
N GLY A 207 -12.63 5.65 1.48
CA GLY A 207 -14.03 5.52 1.87
C GLY A 207 -14.30 5.81 3.34
N ARG A 208 -15.61 5.93 3.65
CA ARG A 208 -16.12 6.37 4.96
C ARG A 208 -15.68 5.48 6.12
N ARG A 209 -15.57 4.16 5.91
CA ARG A 209 -15.24 3.23 6.99
C ARG A 209 -13.81 3.43 7.51
N VAL A 210 -12.84 3.55 6.61
CA VAL A 210 -11.44 3.87 6.95
C VAL A 210 -11.34 5.22 7.66
N ALA A 211 -12.05 6.23 7.15
CA ALA A 211 -12.10 7.56 7.76
C ALA A 211 -12.66 7.53 9.20
N GLU A 212 -13.74 6.80 9.43
CA GLU A 212 -14.33 6.66 10.77
C GLU A 212 -13.42 5.93 11.77
N ILE A 213 -12.66 4.93 11.31
CA ILE A 213 -11.67 4.26 12.16
C ILE A 213 -10.56 5.26 12.56
N ALA A 214 -9.98 5.95 11.58
CA ALA A 214 -8.94 6.94 11.82
C ALA A 214 -9.42 8.11 12.70
N ARG A 215 -10.69 8.49 12.63
CA ARG A 215 -11.28 9.55 13.43
C ARG A 215 -11.36 9.25 14.93
N ARG A 216 -11.37 7.96 15.30
CA ARG A 216 -11.63 7.51 16.69
C ARG A 216 -10.38 7.22 17.50
N HIS A 217 -9.19 7.44 16.93
CA HIS A 217 -7.94 7.21 17.66
C HIS A 217 -7.55 8.31 18.63
#